data_075b66672379831d519ae6611a3746ce
#
_entry.id   075b66672379831d519ae6611a3746ce
#
_cell.length_a   1.000
_cell.length_b   1.000
_cell.length_c   1.000
_cell.angle_alpha   90.00
_cell.angle_beta   90.00
_cell.angle_gamma   90.00
#
_symmetry.space_group_name_H-M   'P 1'
#
loop_
_entity.id
_entity.type
_entity.pdbx_description
1 polymer ?
#
loop_
_entity_poly.entity_id
_entity_poly.type
_entity_poly.pdbx_seq_one_letter_code
_entity_poly.pdbx_strand_id
1 'polypeptide(L)'
;VEVTESFWYGCGGCYSFEPAINEWAGKQGADIKFTKMPVPWSKIHRLHAALYYTIDALKLDPSTHSAVFVTIHKEGNFLQSPKRIQDFLKNFGVAPEITEQYLNSFTIKQKINRDAKHSKQLKISATPMIVVDGKYIIETKRSYEEMLNIVDHVVELQRPNS
;
A
#
# COMPACT_ATOMS: atom_id res chain seq x y z
N VAL A 1 -11.33 14.86 -1.72
CA VAL A 1 -10.14 14.61 -2.54
C VAL A 1 -9.57 13.25 -2.19
N GLU A 2 -9.36 12.42 -3.19
CA GLU A 2 -8.75 11.11 -3.00
C GLU A 2 -7.24 11.19 -3.20
N VAL A 3 -6.50 10.62 -2.26
CA VAL A 3 -5.04 10.50 -2.34
C VAL A 3 -4.68 9.04 -2.18
N THR A 4 -3.98 8.48 -3.16
CA THR A 4 -3.62 7.06 -3.19
C THR A 4 -2.11 6.92 -3.29
N GLU A 5 -1.53 6.14 -2.40
CA GLU A 5 -0.13 5.74 -2.52
C GLU A 5 -0.03 4.40 -3.24
N SER A 6 0.66 4.37 -4.39
CA SER A 6 1.04 3.10 -5.00
C SER A 6 2.33 2.61 -4.35
N PHE A 7 2.34 1.36 -3.91
CA PHE A 7 3.47 0.82 -3.15
C PHE A 7 3.63 -0.68 -3.36
N TRP A 8 4.73 -1.19 -2.87
CA TRP A 8 5.00 -2.61 -2.72
C TRP A 8 5.77 -2.82 -1.41
N TYR A 9 5.40 -3.83 -0.64
CA TYR A 9 6.10 -4.15 0.61
C TYR A 9 7.60 -4.40 0.40
N GLY A 10 7.99 -5.00 -0.74
CA GLY A 10 9.38 -5.27 -1.07
C GLY A 10 10.17 -4.07 -1.55
N CYS A 11 9.53 -2.93 -1.74
CA CYS A 11 10.15 -1.70 -2.21
C CYS A 11 10.88 -0.98 -1.08
N GLY A 12 12.20 -0.80 -1.20
CA GLY A 12 13.01 -0.09 -0.19
C GLY A 12 12.59 1.36 0.01
N GLY A 13 12.27 2.06 -1.08
CA GLY A 13 11.76 3.42 -1.02
C GLY A 13 10.41 3.52 -0.33
N CYS A 14 9.54 2.52 -0.53
CA CYS A 14 8.24 2.47 0.16
C CYS A 14 8.41 2.25 1.66
N TYR A 15 9.33 1.38 2.04
CA TYR A 15 9.68 1.18 3.45
C TYR A 15 10.18 2.48 4.09
N SER A 16 11.10 3.16 3.43
CA SER A 16 11.65 4.43 3.93
C SER A 16 10.60 5.54 4.00
N PHE A 17 9.62 5.52 3.10
CA PHE A 17 8.56 6.52 3.02
C PHE A 17 7.43 6.29 4.05
N GLU A 18 7.30 5.08 4.56
CA GLU A 18 6.17 4.66 5.42
C GLU A 18 5.91 5.60 6.60
N PRO A 19 6.93 5.99 7.40
CA PRO A 19 6.67 6.92 8.51
C PRO A 19 6.15 8.28 8.03
N ALA A 20 6.72 8.82 6.96
CA ALA A 20 6.35 10.14 6.44
C ALA A 20 4.93 10.17 5.89
N ILE A 21 4.56 9.18 5.08
CA ILE A 21 3.22 9.14 4.49
C ILE A 21 2.14 8.87 5.53
N ASN A 22 2.41 8.02 6.52
CA ASN A 22 1.47 7.75 7.60
C ASN A 22 1.27 8.98 8.49
N GLU A 23 2.33 9.71 8.79
CA GLU A 23 2.23 10.98 9.54
C GLU A 23 1.42 12.00 8.76
N TRP A 24 1.71 12.14 7.46
CA TRP A 24 0.97 13.04 6.59
C TRP A 24 -0.52 12.68 6.58
N ALA A 25 -0.85 11.41 6.38
CA ALA A 25 -2.23 10.94 6.33
C ALA A 25 -2.98 11.18 7.65
N GLY A 26 -2.30 10.99 8.77
CA GLY A 26 -2.87 11.21 10.10
C GLY A 26 -3.20 12.66 10.42
N LYS A 27 -2.61 13.59 9.69
CA LYS A 27 -2.86 15.04 9.87
C LYS A 27 -3.96 15.58 8.97
N GLN A 28 -4.50 14.76 8.05
CA GLN A 28 -5.51 15.22 7.10
C GLN A 28 -6.90 15.25 7.72
N GLY A 29 -7.73 16.18 7.21
CA GLY A 29 -9.12 16.29 7.60
C GLY A 29 -10.01 15.26 6.90
N ALA A 30 -11.29 15.28 7.26
CA ALA A 30 -12.28 14.35 6.72
C ALA A 30 -12.54 14.51 5.21
N ASP A 31 -12.11 15.62 4.63
CA ASP A 31 -12.23 15.90 3.19
C ASP A 31 -11.20 15.14 2.35
N ILE A 32 -10.21 14.53 2.98
CA ILE A 32 -9.17 13.73 2.31
C ILE A 32 -9.42 12.25 2.57
N LYS A 33 -9.63 11.50 1.50
CA LYS A 33 -9.69 10.04 1.56
C LYS A 33 -8.32 9.49 1.13
N PHE A 34 -7.54 9.03 2.10
CA PHE A 34 -6.24 8.41 1.84
C PHE A 34 -6.38 6.89 1.75
N THR A 35 -5.83 6.32 0.68
CA THR A 35 -5.80 4.87 0.48
C THR A 35 -4.43 4.44 -0.03
N LYS A 36 -4.14 3.15 0.11
CA LYS A 36 -2.94 2.53 -0.46
C LYS A 36 -3.34 1.53 -1.53
N MET A 37 -2.56 1.48 -2.60
CA MET A 37 -2.76 0.54 -3.71
C MET A 37 -1.50 -0.29 -3.89
N PRO A 38 -1.51 -1.57 -3.50
CA PRO A 38 -0.37 -2.45 -3.74
C PRO A 38 -0.29 -2.78 -5.23
N VAL A 39 0.89 -2.53 -5.84
CA VAL A 39 1.07 -2.78 -7.28
C VAL A 39 1.23 -4.28 -7.56
N PRO A 40 0.44 -4.86 -8.48
CA PRO A 40 0.48 -6.28 -8.77
C PRO A 40 1.27 -6.60 -10.05
N TRP A 41 2.51 -6.15 -10.15
CA TRP A 41 3.29 -6.22 -11.39
C TRP A 41 3.86 -7.60 -11.72
N SER A 42 4.18 -8.40 -10.72
CA SER A 42 4.74 -9.74 -10.88
C SER A 42 4.10 -10.70 -9.90
N LYS A 43 4.48 -11.98 -9.96
CA LYS A 43 3.95 -12.99 -9.05
C LYS A 43 4.17 -12.62 -7.58
N ILE A 44 5.37 -12.15 -7.22
CA ILE A 44 5.66 -11.75 -5.84
C ILE A 44 4.89 -10.49 -5.44
N HIS A 45 4.74 -9.53 -6.34
CA HIS A 45 3.92 -8.34 -6.10
C HIS A 45 2.47 -8.73 -5.83
N ARG A 46 1.93 -9.67 -6.60
CA ARG A 46 0.54 -10.12 -6.42
C ARG A 46 0.35 -10.88 -5.09
N LEU A 47 1.32 -11.66 -4.69
CA LEU A 47 1.29 -12.35 -3.39
C LEU A 47 1.29 -11.33 -2.25
N HIS A 48 2.14 -10.31 -2.33
CA HIS A 48 2.20 -9.25 -1.32
C HIS A 48 0.96 -8.36 -1.33
N ALA A 49 0.36 -8.14 -2.50
CA ALA A 49 -0.93 -7.46 -2.59
C ALA A 49 -2.02 -8.27 -1.87
N ALA A 50 -2.02 -9.59 -2.04
CA ALA A 50 -2.95 -10.47 -1.32
C ALA A 50 -2.73 -10.39 0.19
N LEU A 51 -1.49 -10.32 0.65
CA LEU A 51 -1.16 -10.10 2.06
C LEU A 51 -1.73 -8.78 2.57
N TYR A 52 -1.53 -7.70 1.83
CA TYR A 52 -2.07 -6.39 2.19
C TYR A 52 -3.58 -6.45 2.39
N TYR A 53 -4.30 -7.02 1.42
CA TYR A 53 -5.75 -7.11 1.50
C TYR A 53 -6.23 -8.10 2.56
N THR A 54 -5.45 -9.12 2.86
CA THR A 54 -5.77 -10.05 3.95
C THR A 54 -5.70 -9.34 5.30
N ILE A 55 -4.64 -8.58 5.55
CA ILE A 55 -4.48 -7.79 6.78
C ILE A 55 -5.66 -6.81 6.93
N ASP A 56 -6.00 -6.13 5.84
CA ASP A 56 -7.10 -5.17 5.81
C ASP A 56 -8.46 -5.84 6.05
N ALA A 57 -8.74 -6.94 5.36
CA ALA A 57 -10.00 -7.66 5.48
C ALA A 57 -10.21 -8.26 6.88
N LEU A 58 -9.15 -8.74 7.51
CA LEU A 58 -9.18 -9.28 8.88
C LEU A 58 -9.19 -8.18 9.94
N LYS A 59 -9.09 -6.91 9.53
CA LYS A 59 -9.06 -5.74 10.41
C LYS A 59 -8.00 -5.87 11.51
N LEU A 60 -6.84 -6.38 11.14
CA LEU A 60 -5.70 -6.45 12.04
C LEU A 60 -5.21 -5.03 12.36
N ASP A 61 -4.48 -4.90 13.48
CA ASP A 61 -3.92 -3.62 13.86
C ASP A 61 -3.08 -3.04 12.71
N PRO A 62 -3.18 -1.73 12.40
CA PRO A 62 -2.37 -1.11 11.33
C PRO A 62 -0.86 -1.30 11.48
N SER A 63 -0.36 -1.52 12.68
CA SER A 63 1.05 -1.84 12.92
C SER A 63 1.49 -3.14 12.25
N THR A 64 0.55 -4.01 11.85
CA THR A 64 0.85 -5.23 11.11
C THR A 64 1.49 -4.91 9.75
N HIS A 65 1.04 -3.85 9.08
CA HIS A 65 1.66 -3.42 7.82
C HIS A 65 3.12 -2.99 8.03
N SER A 66 3.40 -2.25 9.09
CA SER A 66 4.77 -1.87 9.45
C SER A 66 5.63 -3.09 9.75
N ALA A 67 5.07 -4.09 10.41
CA ALA A 67 5.76 -5.35 10.70
C ALA A 67 6.12 -6.12 9.43
N VAL A 68 5.28 -6.08 8.39
CA VAL A 68 5.61 -6.68 7.08
C VAL A 68 6.87 -6.04 6.50
N PHE A 69 6.93 -4.71 6.47
CA PHE A 69 8.11 -3.99 5.99
C PHE A 69 9.37 -4.35 6.78
N VAL A 70 9.28 -4.37 8.10
CA VAL A 70 10.43 -4.72 8.96
C VAL A 70 10.89 -6.16 8.70
N THR A 71 9.95 -7.09 8.58
CA THR A 71 10.24 -8.50 8.32
C THR A 71 11.00 -8.68 7.02
N ILE A 72 10.60 -7.98 5.98
CA ILE A 72 11.26 -8.04 4.67
C ILE A 72 12.62 -7.34 4.70
N HIS A 73 12.66 -6.09 5.16
CA HIS A 73 13.83 -5.22 4.95
C HIS A 73 14.89 -5.31 6.05
N LYS A 74 14.49 -5.64 7.28
CA LYS A 74 15.43 -5.76 8.41
C LYS A 74 15.74 -7.18 8.79
N GLU A 75 14.75 -8.08 8.72
CA GLU A 75 14.93 -9.47 9.15
C GLU A 75 15.31 -10.40 8.00
N GLY A 76 15.27 -9.91 6.76
CA GLY A 76 15.65 -10.69 5.59
C GLY A 76 14.67 -11.80 5.22
N ASN A 77 13.45 -11.79 5.76
CA ASN A 77 12.39 -12.71 5.39
C ASN A 77 11.49 -12.02 4.37
N PHE A 78 11.62 -12.39 3.10
CA PHE A 78 10.92 -11.72 2.01
C PHE A 78 9.45 -12.13 1.87
N LEU A 79 8.95 -13.00 2.75
CA LEU A 79 7.55 -13.46 2.70
C LEU A 79 7.16 -13.91 1.28
N GLN A 80 8.03 -14.69 0.65
CA GLN A 80 7.93 -15.04 -0.77
C GLN A 80 7.05 -16.25 -1.08
N SER A 81 6.40 -16.82 -0.07
CA SER A 81 5.50 -17.95 -0.26
C SER A 81 4.29 -17.85 0.66
N PRO A 82 3.16 -18.48 0.29
CA PRO A 82 1.99 -18.55 1.18
C PRO A 82 2.33 -19.10 2.57
N LYS A 83 3.20 -20.09 2.64
CA LYS A 83 3.63 -20.69 3.91
C LYS A 83 4.33 -19.67 4.82
N ARG A 84 5.24 -18.88 4.25
CA ARG A 84 5.94 -17.85 5.03
C ARG A 84 4.99 -16.75 5.52
N ILE A 85 3.99 -16.42 4.72
CA ILE A 85 2.95 -15.46 5.11
C ILE A 85 2.09 -16.04 6.22
N GLN A 86 1.71 -17.33 6.13
CA GLN A 86 0.98 -18.00 7.20
C GLN A 86 1.75 -17.98 8.50
N ASP A 87 3.03 -18.32 8.47
CA ASP A 87 3.90 -18.31 9.65
C ASP A 87 4.02 -16.91 10.25
N PHE A 88 4.14 -15.89 9.41
CA PHE A 88 4.19 -14.50 9.84
C PHE A 88 2.89 -14.08 10.54
N LEU A 89 1.74 -14.35 9.94
CA LEU A 89 0.44 -13.92 10.49
C LEU A 89 0.04 -14.71 11.74
N LYS A 90 0.61 -15.89 12.00
CA LYS A 90 0.43 -16.60 13.27
C LYS A 90 0.85 -15.73 14.45
N ASN A 91 1.88 -14.92 14.30
CA ASN A 91 2.35 -14.01 15.34
C ASN A 91 1.33 -12.92 15.67
N PHE A 92 0.35 -12.71 14.79
CA PHE A 92 -0.73 -11.73 14.96
C PHE A 92 -2.07 -12.40 15.26
N GLY A 93 -2.05 -13.66 15.67
CA GLY A 93 -3.24 -14.37 16.11
C GLY A 93 -4.10 -14.94 14.99
N VAL A 94 -3.56 -15.07 13.78
CA VAL A 94 -4.31 -15.61 12.64
C VAL A 94 -3.92 -17.06 12.39
N ALA A 95 -4.90 -17.96 12.44
CA ALA A 95 -4.67 -19.37 12.13
C ALA A 95 -4.23 -19.55 10.67
N PRO A 96 -3.30 -20.48 10.37
CA PRO A 96 -2.81 -20.68 9.01
C PRO A 96 -3.91 -20.96 7.99
N GLU A 97 -4.95 -21.69 8.37
CA GLU A 97 -6.08 -22.01 7.51
C GLU A 97 -6.87 -20.77 7.12
N ILE A 98 -7.00 -19.81 8.03
CA ILE A 98 -7.66 -18.54 7.78
C ILE A 98 -6.83 -17.70 6.81
N THR A 99 -5.53 -17.62 7.02
CA THR A 99 -4.63 -16.93 6.10
C THR A 99 -4.72 -17.51 4.69
N GLU A 100 -4.67 -18.83 4.57
CA GLU A 100 -4.79 -19.52 3.27
C GLU A 100 -6.12 -19.17 2.58
N GLN A 101 -7.21 -19.20 3.33
CA GLN A 101 -8.54 -18.87 2.82
C GLN A 101 -8.58 -17.46 2.24
N TYR A 102 -8.04 -16.47 2.96
CA TYR A 102 -8.05 -15.08 2.50
C TYR A 102 -7.10 -14.85 1.33
N LEU A 103 -5.90 -15.43 1.36
CA LEU A 103 -4.95 -15.31 0.25
C LEU A 103 -5.52 -15.83 -1.08
N ASN A 104 -6.44 -16.79 -1.02
CA ASN A 104 -7.07 -17.39 -2.19
C ASN A 104 -8.50 -16.90 -2.44
N SER A 105 -8.97 -15.90 -1.70
CA SER A 105 -10.35 -15.44 -1.80
C SER A 105 -10.62 -14.76 -3.15
N PHE A 106 -11.82 -14.98 -3.66
CA PHE A 106 -12.27 -14.34 -4.90
C PHE A 106 -12.34 -12.82 -4.77
N THR A 107 -12.81 -12.32 -3.62
CA THR A 107 -12.91 -10.89 -3.36
C THR A 107 -11.54 -10.20 -3.42
N ILE A 108 -10.52 -10.82 -2.83
CA ILE A 108 -9.15 -10.28 -2.87
C ILE A 108 -8.59 -10.33 -4.29
N LYS A 109 -8.82 -11.43 -5.01
CA LYS A 109 -8.41 -11.53 -6.42
C LYS A 109 -9.02 -10.43 -7.28
N GLN A 110 -10.29 -10.10 -7.05
CA GLN A 110 -10.93 -9.00 -7.76
C GLN A 110 -10.28 -7.65 -7.45
N LYS A 111 -9.95 -7.40 -6.19
CA LYS A 111 -9.25 -6.16 -5.79
C LYS A 111 -7.88 -6.05 -6.46
N ILE A 112 -7.13 -7.14 -6.51
CA ILE A 112 -5.82 -7.18 -7.16
C ILE A 112 -5.96 -6.93 -8.67
N ASN A 113 -6.94 -7.52 -9.32
CA ASN A 113 -7.20 -7.32 -10.74
C ASN A 113 -7.62 -5.88 -11.05
N ARG A 114 -8.42 -5.28 -10.16
CA ARG A 114 -8.77 -3.85 -10.24
C ARG A 114 -7.51 -2.99 -10.15
N ASP A 115 -6.63 -3.28 -9.22
CA ASP A 115 -5.39 -2.53 -9.03
C ASP A 115 -4.44 -2.69 -10.22
N ALA A 116 -4.39 -3.89 -10.82
CA ALA A 116 -3.63 -4.13 -12.04
C ALA A 116 -4.13 -3.24 -13.19
N LYS A 117 -5.44 -3.13 -13.34
CA LYS A 117 -6.06 -2.29 -14.35
C LYS A 117 -5.79 -0.81 -14.10
N HIS A 118 -5.98 -0.35 -12.86
CA HIS A 118 -5.72 1.04 -12.48
C HIS A 118 -4.27 1.42 -12.67
N SER A 119 -3.34 0.56 -12.25
CA SER A 119 -1.92 0.76 -12.41
C SER A 119 -1.54 0.96 -13.88
N LYS A 120 -2.11 0.16 -14.78
CA LYS A 120 -1.93 0.32 -16.23
C LYS A 120 -2.50 1.61 -16.75
N GLN A 121 -3.74 1.93 -16.38
CA GLN A 121 -4.44 3.14 -16.86
C GLN A 121 -3.71 4.40 -16.43
N LEU A 122 -3.17 4.43 -15.22
CA LEU A 122 -2.45 5.57 -14.66
C LEU A 122 -0.97 5.56 -15.04
N LYS A 123 -0.51 4.53 -15.76
CA LYS A 123 0.89 4.37 -16.15
C LYS A 123 1.85 4.42 -14.96
N ILE A 124 1.45 3.76 -13.87
CA ILE A 124 2.30 3.63 -12.69
C ILE A 124 3.48 2.73 -13.02
N SER A 125 4.67 3.28 -13.05
CA SER A 125 5.89 2.58 -13.46
C SER A 125 6.93 2.43 -12.36
N ALA A 126 6.71 3.05 -11.22
CA ALA A 126 7.63 3.03 -10.08
C ALA A 126 6.84 3.16 -8.78
N THR A 127 7.49 2.84 -7.66
CA THR A 127 6.93 3.03 -6.31
C THR A 127 8.00 3.67 -5.41
N PRO A 128 7.61 4.45 -4.40
CA PRO A 128 6.26 4.93 -4.15
C PRO A 128 5.86 6.04 -5.13
N MET A 129 4.60 6.09 -5.49
CA MET A 129 3.99 7.21 -6.22
C MET A 129 2.71 7.61 -5.53
N ILE A 130 2.35 8.88 -5.59
CA ILE A 130 1.07 9.37 -5.08
C ILE A 130 0.19 9.77 -6.26
N VAL A 131 -1.07 9.34 -6.22
CA VAL A 131 -2.07 9.73 -7.20
C VAL A 131 -3.14 10.55 -6.48
N VAL A 132 -3.42 11.74 -7.00
CA VAL A 132 -4.45 12.63 -6.46
C VAL A 132 -5.64 12.64 -7.43
N ASP A 133 -6.82 12.31 -6.93
CA ASP A 133 -8.08 12.26 -7.67
C ASP A 133 -8.01 11.46 -8.99
N GLY A 134 -7.15 10.44 -9.04
CA GLY A 134 -6.99 9.62 -10.24
C GLY A 134 -6.46 10.36 -11.47
N LYS A 135 -5.94 11.57 -11.29
CA LYS A 135 -5.51 12.47 -12.38
C LYS A 135 -4.04 12.86 -12.31
N TYR A 136 -3.58 13.19 -11.12
CA TYR A 136 -2.25 13.75 -10.92
C TYR A 136 -1.34 12.72 -10.29
N ILE A 137 -0.23 12.44 -10.96
CA ILE A 137 0.76 11.48 -10.47
C ILE A 137 1.96 12.26 -9.96
N ILE A 138 2.30 12.06 -8.69
CA ILE A 138 3.44 12.69 -8.05
C ILE A 138 4.49 11.62 -7.80
N GLU A 139 5.62 11.76 -8.46
CA GLU A 139 6.76 10.87 -8.32
C GLU A 139 7.64 11.30 -7.15
N THR A 140 8.42 10.37 -6.62
CA THR A 140 9.45 10.69 -5.65
C THR A 140 10.49 11.59 -6.31
N LYS A 141 10.75 12.75 -5.68
CA LYS A 141 11.76 13.71 -6.17
C LYS A 141 13.03 13.63 -5.31
N ARG A 142 13.50 14.78 -4.82
CA ARG A 142 14.73 14.88 -4.02
C ARG A 142 14.57 14.33 -2.61
N SER A 143 13.38 14.53 -2.03
CA SER A 143 13.08 14.09 -0.69
C SER A 143 11.58 13.77 -0.55
N TYR A 144 11.23 13.02 0.48
CA TYR A 144 9.83 12.75 0.79
C TYR A 144 9.10 14.00 1.26
N GLU A 145 9.78 14.91 1.92
CA GLU A 145 9.24 16.21 2.32
C GLU A 145 8.81 17.00 1.06
N GLU A 146 9.69 17.09 0.07
CA GLU A 146 9.39 17.78 -1.18
C GLU A 146 8.21 17.10 -1.90
N MET A 147 8.19 15.78 -1.94
CA MET A 147 7.09 15.02 -2.52
C MET A 147 5.76 15.34 -1.84
N LEU A 148 5.73 15.35 -0.50
CA LEU A 148 4.52 15.62 0.26
C LEU A 148 4.09 17.09 0.15
N ASN A 149 5.01 18.01 0.01
CA ASN A 149 4.68 19.42 -0.27
C ASN A 149 3.98 19.57 -1.63
N ILE A 150 4.42 18.81 -2.63
CA ILE A 150 3.75 18.78 -3.94
C ILE A 150 2.34 18.18 -3.80
N VAL A 151 2.20 17.10 -3.02
CA VAL A 151 0.88 16.48 -2.75
C VAL A 151 -0.06 17.52 -2.12
N ASP A 152 0.40 18.24 -1.11
CA ASP A 152 -0.40 19.28 -0.45
C ASP A 152 -0.86 20.34 -1.43
N HIS A 153 0.03 20.80 -2.31
CA HIS A 153 -0.30 21.79 -3.33
C HIS A 153 -1.38 21.26 -4.29
N VAL A 154 -1.21 20.04 -4.79
CA VAL A 154 -2.17 19.45 -5.72
C VAL A 154 -3.51 19.19 -5.05
N VAL A 155 -3.50 18.72 -3.80
CA VAL A 155 -4.72 18.54 -3.00
C VAL A 155 -5.47 19.86 -2.87
N GLU A 156 -4.77 20.94 -2.57
CA GLU A 156 -5.39 22.26 -2.44
C GLU A 156 -6.02 22.73 -3.75
N LEU A 157 -5.38 22.46 -4.88
CA LEU A 157 -5.94 22.77 -6.20
C LEU A 157 -7.20 21.96 -6.50
N GLN A 158 -7.36 20.79 -5.94
CA GLN A 158 -8.51 19.91 -6.17
C GLN A 158 -9.65 20.15 -5.17
N ARG A 159 -9.44 20.90 -4.09
CA ARG A 159 -10.51 21.23 -3.17
C ARG A 159 -11.54 22.11 -3.85
N PRO A 160 -12.84 21.84 -3.64
CA PRO A 160 -13.85 22.72 -4.17
C PRO A 160 -13.72 24.12 -3.55
N ASN A 161 -13.87 25.16 -4.37
CA ASN A 161 -13.89 26.53 -3.88
C ASN A 161 -15.11 26.69 -2.95
N SER A 162 -14.84 27.06 -1.71
CA SER A 162 -15.88 27.34 -0.73
C SER A 162 -16.53 28.70 -0.99
#